data_8c0020b8531db2a6a12671f398d78baa
#
_entry.id   8c0020b8531db2a6a12671f398d78baa
#
_cell.length_a   1.000
_cell.length_b   1.000
_cell.length_c   1.000
_cell.angle_alpha   90.00
_cell.angle_beta   90.00
_cell.angle_gamma   90.00
#
_symmetry.space_group_name_H-M   'P 1'
#
loop_
_entity.id
_entity.type
_entity.pdbx_description
1 polymer ?
#
loop_
_entity_poly.entity_id
_entity_poly.type
_entity_poly.pdbx_seq_one_letter_code
_entity_poly.pdbx_strand_id
1 'polypeptide(L)'
;MNYTPEIEFYKKRPFGDKLNATFVFLRENAKPYFKAQLLVAGPILLLITIIINQFSFDFMSMGFNAEDFTLSDASKFFKLYGLILISGVITGAIMPAVTYTYMKKYQTLVPDAIANSDITQGLAGKIFNLIGFNILIALIIGLVVLVFSLLIGFSATSSAFLVVIFGLGLIVLMLYFGITLSLGSSIIVFEDNNPIDAIGRCFRLIVGKWWSTFGLIVVVGILSLIINQLFGIPRAIFFGVKAFTAFEEGGDFTNMVQMTSGEQVLNVLFSVFETF
;
A
#
# COMPACT_ATOMS: atom_id res chain seq x y z
N MET A 1 12.18 -31.21 -19.59
CA MET A 1 10.88 -31.49 -18.92
C MET A 1 10.06 -30.20 -18.97
N ASN A 2 8.86 -30.22 -19.52
CA ASN A 2 7.98 -29.06 -19.50
C ASN A 2 7.44 -28.91 -18.07
N TYR A 3 7.80 -27.84 -17.39
CA TYR A 3 7.26 -27.52 -16.08
C TYR A 3 5.78 -27.15 -16.21
N THR A 4 4.93 -27.81 -15.46
CA THR A 4 3.52 -27.46 -15.31
C THR A 4 3.32 -26.99 -13.87
N PRO A 5 2.98 -25.70 -13.63
CA PRO A 5 2.72 -25.19 -12.29
C PRO A 5 1.51 -25.92 -11.67
N GLU A 6 1.51 -26.14 -10.35
CA GLU A 6 0.33 -26.70 -9.65
C GLU A 6 -0.92 -25.82 -9.82
N ILE A 7 -0.71 -24.53 -10.11
CA ILE A 7 -1.77 -23.54 -10.25
C ILE A 7 -2.00 -23.24 -11.73
N GLU A 8 -3.15 -23.65 -12.26
CA GLU A 8 -3.62 -23.23 -13.59
C GLU A 8 -4.06 -21.75 -13.56
N PHE A 9 -3.37 -20.85 -14.26
CA PHE A 9 -3.66 -19.42 -14.20
C PHE A 9 -5.00 -19.02 -14.84
N TYR A 10 -5.38 -19.61 -15.93
CA TYR A 10 -6.55 -19.21 -16.73
C TYR A 10 -7.80 -20.04 -16.46
N LYS A 11 -8.02 -20.46 -15.21
CA LYS A 11 -9.17 -21.27 -14.78
C LYS A 11 -10.20 -20.43 -14.04
N LYS A 12 -11.47 -20.59 -14.37
CA LYS A 12 -12.56 -20.03 -13.55
C LYS A 12 -12.65 -20.81 -12.24
N ARG A 13 -12.50 -20.11 -11.11
CA ARG A 13 -12.55 -20.68 -9.77
C ARG A 13 -13.71 -20.10 -8.97
N PRO A 14 -14.45 -20.91 -8.20
CA PRO A 14 -15.33 -20.43 -7.14
C PRO A 14 -14.53 -19.67 -6.09
N PHE A 15 -15.21 -18.96 -5.21
CA PHE A 15 -14.58 -18.05 -4.25
C PHE A 15 -13.53 -18.74 -3.36
N GLY A 16 -13.88 -19.88 -2.75
CA GLY A 16 -12.97 -20.64 -1.88
C GLY A 16 -11.70 -21.13 -2.59
N ASP A 17 -11.86 -21.59 -3.85
CA ASP A 17 -10.72 -22.08 -4.64
C ASP A 17 -9.74 -20.95 -5.02
N LYS A 18 -10.20 -19.70 -5.12
CA LYS A 18 -9.32 -18.54 -5.33
C LYS A 18 -8.40 -18.32 -4.13
N LEU A 19 -8.98 -18.38 -2.92
CA LEU A 19 -8.20 -18.27 -1.68
C LEU A 19 -7.22 -19.44 -1.54
N ASN A 20 -7.70 -20.67 -1.77
CA ASN A 20 -6.84 -21.86 -1.70
C ASN A 20 -5.65 -21.75 -2.69
N ALA A 21 -5.90 -21.31 -3.93
CA ALA A 21 -4.83 -21.10 -4.92
C ALA A 21 -3.79 -20.07 -4.45
N THR A 22 -4.20 -19.03 -3.72
CA THR A 22 -3.27 -18.06 -3.14
C THR A 22 -2.39 -18.71 -2.07
N PHE A 23 -2.96 -19.51 -1.17
CA PHE A 23 -2.18 -20.23 -0.15
C PHE A 23 -1.25 -21.28 -0.74
N VAL A 24 -1.69 -22.01 -1.77
CA VAL A 24 -0.84 -22.97 -2.50
C VAL A 24 0.35 -22.23 -3.14
N PHE A 25 0.10 -21.10 -3.82
CA PHE A 25 1.17 -20.29 -4.39
C PHE A 25 2.19 -19.84 -3.34
N LEU A 26 1.71 -19.30 -2.21
CA LEU A 26 2.60 -18.86 -1.13
C LEU A 26 3.40 -20.02 -0.55
N ARG A 27 2.77 -21.17 -0.32
CA ARG A 27 3.47 -22.36 0.23
C ARG A 27 4.59 -22.84 -0.68
N GLU A 28 4.36 -22.88 -1.99
CA GLU A 28 5.36 -23.34 -2.97
C GLU A 28 6.47 -22.30 -3.19
N ASN A 29 6.12 -21.03 -3.16
CA ASN A 29 6.99 -19.96 -3.62
C ASN A 29 7.51 -19.06 -2.50
N ALA A 30 7.14 -19.29 -1.21
CA ALA A 30 7.46 -18.36 -0.13
C ALA A 30 8.93 -17.95 -0.13
N LYS A 31 9.85 -18.91 -0.08
CA LYS A 31 11.30 -18.62 0.00
C LYS A 31 11.84 -17.88 -1.22
N PRO A 32 11.67 -18.36 -2.48
CA PRO A 32 12.19 -17.65 -3.64
C PRO A 32 11.45 -16.33 -3.90
N TYR A 33 10.15 -16.26 -3.63
CA TYR A 33 9.36 -15.04 -3.79
C TYR A 33 9.81 -13.93 -2.82
N PHE A 34 9.88 -14.21 -1.51
CA PHE A 34 10.34 -13.22 -0.53
C PHE A 34 11.81 -12.83 -0.76
N LYS A 35 12.66 -13.76 -1.18
CA LYS A 35 14.05 -13.43 -1.57
C LYS A 35 14.07 -12.43 -2.74
N ALA A 36 13.23 -12.63 -3.76
CA ALA A 36 13.13 -11.73 -4.89
C ALA A 36 12.62 -10.33 -4.47
N GLN A 37 11.59 -10.28 -3.62
CA GLN A 37 11.07 -9.03 -3.07
C GLN A 37 12.14 -8.27 -2.27
N LEU A 38 12.81 -8.94 -1.34
CA LEU A 38 13.86 -8.34 -0.51
C LEU A 38 15.03 -7.81 -1.32
N LEU A 39 15.48 -8.54 -2.34
CA LEU A 39 16.64 -8.13 -3.13
C LEU A 39 16.33 -7.01 -4.13
N VAL A 40 15.13 -7.00 -4.70
CA VAL A 40 14.74 -6.04 -5.75
C VAL A 40 14.05 -4.82 -5.16
N ALA A 41 13.03 -5.02 -4.34
CA ALA A 41 12.25 -3.93 -3.73
C ALA A 41 12.86 -3.45 -2.39
N GLY A 42 13.48 -4.34 -1.62
CA GLY A 42 13.98 -4.08 -0.27
C GLY A 42 14.86 -2.83 -0.13
N PRO A 43 15.92 -2.64 -0.94
CA PRO A 43 16.79 -1.47 -0.81
C PRO A 43 16.04 -0.15 -1.00
N ILE A 44 15.09 -0.09 -1.95
CA ILE A 44 14.31 1.12 -2.22
C ILE A 44 13.31 1.38 -1.08
N LEU A 45 12.63 0.33 -0.62
CA LEU A 45 11.69 0.44 0.51
C LEU A 45 12.40 0.86 1.79
N LEU A 46 13.61 0.35 2.04
CA LEU A 46 14.42 0.73 3.18
C LEU A 46 14.76 2.22 3.16
N LEU A 47 15.21 2.74 2.02
CA LEU A 47 15.48 4.17 1.85
C LEU A 47 14.23 5.02 2.08
N ILE A 48 13.09 4.63 1.49
CA ILE A 48 11.80 5.31 1.67
C ILE A 48 11.42 5.33 3.15
N THR A 49 11.51 4.19 3.83
CA THR A 49 11.16 4.07 5.25
C THR A 49 12.03 4.95 6.14
N ILE A 50 13.35 5.00 5.89
CA ILE A 50 14.27 5.89 6.62
C ILE A 50 13.85 7.35 6.46
N ILE A 51 13.61 7.78 5.21
CA ILE A 51 13.23 9.17 4.91
C ILE A 51 11.91 9.52 5.60
N ILE A 52 10.89 8.68 5.48
CA ILE A 52 9.58 8.93 6.11
C ILE A 52 9.70 9.00 7.63
N ASN A 53 10.42 8.05 8.25
CA ASN A 53 10.59 8.05 9.71
C ASN A 53 11.26 9.35 10.18
N GLN A 54 12.34 9.79 9.51
CA GLN A 54 13.03 11.04 9.89
C GLN A 54 12.06 12.23 9.88
N PHE A 55 11.31 12.42 8.80
CA PHE A 55 10.36 13.54 8.71
C PHE A 55 9.15 13.39 9.65
N SER A 56 8.72 12.16 9.94
CA SER A 56 7.64 11.91 10.89
C SER A 56 8.03 12.30 12.31
N PHE A 57 9.27 12.04 12.72
CA PHE A 57 9.78 12.48 14.03
C PHE A 57 9.88 14.00 14.14
N ASP A 58 10.41 14.66 13.11
CA ASP A 58 10.49 16.13 13.07
C ASP A 58 9.08 16.75 13.19
N PHE A 59 8.07 16.12 12.56
CA PHE A 59 6.69 16.57 12.63
C PHE A 59 6.04 16.33 14.00
N MET A 60 6.24 15.14 14.60
CA MET A 60 5.67 14.80 15.92
C MET A 60 6.27 15.64 17.04
N SER A 61 7.56 16.02 16.92
CA SER A 61 8.25 16.85 17.91
C SER A 61 7.76 18.31 17.97
N MET A 62 6.96 18.76 17.00
CA MET A 62 6.49 20.15 16.91
C MET A 62 5.37 20.50 17.89
N GLY A 63 4.67 19.52 18.46
CA GLY A 63 3.51 19.76 19.32
C GLY A 63 2.38 20.52 18.59
N PHE A 64 1.20 19.95 18.52
CA PHE A 64 0.04 20.63 17.90
C PHE A 64 -0.61 21.60 18.89
N ASN A 65 -0.18 22.85 18.92
CA ASN A 65 -0.97 23.95 19.46
C ASN A 65 -1.68 24.65 18.29
N ALA A 66 -2.98 24.46 18.16
CA ALA A 66 -3.76 25.05 17.06
C ALA A 66 -3.72 26.60 17.06
N GLU A 67 -3.44 27.20 18.22
CA GLU A 67 -3.35 28.66 18.38
C GLU A 67 -2.03 29.24 17.87
N ASP A 68 -0.96 28.43 17.80
CA ASP A 68 0.40 28.86 17.42
C ASP A 68 0.82 28.35 16.03
N PHE A 69 -0.13 27.84 15.19
CA PHE A 69 0.20 27.27 13.90
C PHE A 69 0.78 28.30 12.92
N THR A 70 2.06 28.13 12.59
CA THR A 70 2.82 29.05 11.73
C THR A 70 2.89 28.58 10.27
N LEU A 71 3.28 29.48 9.35
CA LEU A 71 3.60 29.11 7.96
C LEU A 71 4.75 28.10 7.86
N SER A 72 5.69 28.14 8.81
CA SER A 72 6.75 27.12 8.92
C SER A 72 6.17 25.73 9.17
N ASP A 73 5.17 25.62 10.04
CA ASP A 73 4.54 24.36 10.40
C ASP A 73 3.69 23.83 9.25
N ALA A 74 2.97 24.73 8.54
CA ALA A 74 2.30 24.38 7.30
C ALA A 74 3.28 23.80 6.27
N SER A 75 4.47 24.41 6.10
CA SER A 75 5.47 23.92 5.14
C SER A 75 5.99 22.52 5.51
N LYS A 76 6.20 22.22 6.79
CA LYS A 76 6.62 20.89 7.26
C LYS A 76 5.52 19.86 7.05
N PHE A 77 4.24 20.24 7.33
CA PHE A 77 3.07 19.40 7.04
C PHE A 77 3.00 19.02 5.55
N PHE A 78 3.10 20.00 4.66
CA PHE A 78 3.07 19.73 3.23
C PHE A 78 4.26 18.91 2.74
N LYS A 79 5.45 19.08 3.31
CA LYS A 79 6.62 18.23 3.00
C LYS A 79 6.39 16.79 3.42
N LEU A 80 5.95 16.54 4.65
CA LEU A 80 5.65 15.19 5.14
C LEU A 80 4.55 14.52 4.28
N TYR A 81 3.45 15.24 4.05
CA TYR A 81 2.34 14.73 3.25
C TYR A 81 2.78 14.43 1.80
N GLY A 82 3.56 15.32 1.20
CA GLY A 82 4.14 15.11 -0.13
C GLY A 82 5.06 13.89 -0.19
N LEU A 83 5.91 13.68 0.82
CA LEU A 83 6.77 12.50 0.94
C LEU A 83 5.95 11.22 1.07
N ILE A 84 4.89 11.21 1.88
CA ILE A 84 3.99 10.05 2.02
C ILE A 84 3.31 9.73 0.68
N LEU A 85 2.83 10.74 -0.06
CA LEU A 85 2.22 10.53 -1.36
C LEU A 85 3.22 9.97 -2.39
N ILE A 86 4.41 10.55 -2.49
CA ILE A 86 5.46 10.10 -3.40
C ILE A 86 5.89 8.67 -3.07
N SER A 87 6.11 8.38 -1.78
CA SER A 87 6.48 7.04 -1.33
C SER A 87 5.38 6.02 -1.61
N GLY A 88 4.11 6.38 -1.42
CA GLY A 88 2.96 5.54 -1.75
C GLY A 88 2.90 5.21 -3.24
N VAL A 89 3.15 6.19 -4.13
CA VAL A 89 3.23 5.97 -5.58
C VAL A 89 4.38 5.03 -5.94
N ILE A 90 5.56 5.23 -5.36
CA ILE A 90 6.74 4.41 -5.65
C ILE A 90 6.55 2.98 -5.11
N THR A 91 6.15 2.82 -3.86
CA THR A 91 5.91 1.51 -3.23
C THR A 91 4.79 0.77 -3.95
N GLY A 92 3.69 1.47 -4.26
CA GLY A 92 2.56 0.94 -5.02
C GLY A 92 2.89 0.58 -6.48
N ALA A 93 4.05 0.99 -6.99
CA ALA A 93 4.55 0.57 -8.30
C ALA A 93 5.54 -0.60 -8.19
N ILE A 94 6.52 -0.52 -7.29
CA ILE A 94 7.62 -1.50 -7.19
C ILE A 94 7.11 -2.85 -6.69
N MET A 95 6.32 -2.88 -5.62
CA MET A 95 5.83 -4.12 -5.02
C MET A 95 4.99 -4.95 -6.02
N PRO A 96 3.96 -4.41 -6.67
CA PRO A 96 3.23 -5.14 -7.70
C PRO A 96 4.07 -5.50 -8.92
N ALA A 97 5.02 -4.62 -9.34
CA ALA A 97 5.89 -4.92 -10.47
C ALA A 97 6.70 -6.20 -10.24
N VAL A 98 7.33 -6.33 -9.07
CA VAL A 98 8.10 -7.54 -8.70
C VAL A 98 7.17 -8.74 -8.56
N THR A 99 6.06 -8.59 -7.82
CA THR A 99 5.09 -9.66 -7.56
C THR A 99 4.54 -10.25 -8.86
N TYR A 100 3.96 -9.42 -9.72
CA TYR A 100 3.33 -9.92 -10.95
C TYR A 100 4.35 -10.36 -12.00
N THR A 101 5.56 -9.79 -12.00
CA THR A 101 6.65 -10.30 -12.86
C THR A 101 7.11 -11.68 -12.40
N TYR A 102 7.25 -11.89 -11.07
CA TYR A 102 7.53 -13.21 -10.51
C TYR A 102 6.44 -14.22 -10.89
N MET A 103 5.17 -13.85 -10.70
CA MET A 103 4.03 -14.71 -11.08
C MET A 103 4.01 -15.02 -12.58
N LYS A 104 4.38 -14.07 -13.45
CA LYS A 104 4.49 -14.29 -14.91
C LYS A 104 5.58 -15.30 -15.23
N LYS A 105 6.71 -15.28 -14.51
CA LYS A 105 7.80 -16.25 -14.65
C LYS A 105 7.46 -17.62 -14.09
N TYR A 106 6.74 -17.68 -12.98
CA TYR A 106 6.28 -18.93 -12.38
C TYR A 106 5.38 -19.76 -13.33
N GLN A 107 4.76 -19.15 -14.33
CA GLN A 107 3.99 -19.90 -15.36
C GLN A 107 4.86 -20.80 -16.22
N THR A 108 6.15 -20.52 -16.35
CA THR A 108 7.06 -21.18 -17.28
C THR A 108 8.29 -21.80 -16.62
N LEU A 109 8.63 -21.39 -15.41
CA LEU A 109 9.83 -21.80 -14.70
C LEU A 109 9.49 -22.41 -13.34
N VAL A 110 10.27 -23.39 -12.91
CA VAL A 110 10.19 -23.93 -11.54
C VAL A 110 10.60 -22.83 -10.56
N PRO A 111 9.95 -22.73 -9.36
CA PRO A 111 10.23 -21.67 -8.39
C PRO A 111 11.71 -21.46 -8.07
N ASP A 112 12.46 -22.55 -7.83
CA ASP A 112 13.88 -22.50 -7.50
C ASP A 112 14.78 -22.10 -8.69
N ALA A 113 14.29 -22.20 -9.92
CA ALA A 113 15.01 -21.82 -11.14
C ALA A 113 14.78 -20.35 -11.53
N ILE A 114 13.86 -19.62 -10.87
CA ILE A 114 13.62 -18.21 -11.15
C ILE A 114 14.76 -17.39 -10.57
N ALA A 115 15.64 -16.91 -11.45
CA ALA A 115 16.74 -16.05 -11.05
C ALA A 115 16.30 -14.58 -10.90
N ASN A 116 17.00 -13.82 -10.06
CA ASN A 116 16.71 -12.39 -9.90
C ASN A 116 16.89 -11.61 -11.21
N SER A 117 17.81 -12.03 -12.08
CA SER A 117 17.99 -11.49 -13.42
C SER A 117 16.74 -11.60 -14.28
N ASP A 118 15.98 -12.70 -14.15
CA ASP A 118 14.73 -12.91 -14.89
C ASP A 118 13.62 -11.94 -14.47
N ILE A 119 13.65 -11.52 -13.21
CA ILE A 119 12.69 -10.57 -12.64
C ILE A 119 13.07 -9.15 -13.02
N THR A 120 14.38 -8.80 -12.94
CA THR A 120 14.86 -7.43 -13.21
C THR A 120 14.82 -7.08 -14.69
N GLN A 121 14.85 -8.08 -15.57
CA GLN A 121 14.80 -7.86 -17.02
C GLN A 121 13.45 -7.24 -17.43
N GLY A 122 13.48 -6.01 -17.95
CA GLY A 122 12.30 -5.25 -18.36
C GLY A 122 11.44 -4.71 -17.19
N LEU A 123 11.87 -4.91 -15.94
CA LEU A 123 11.14 -4.46 -14.76
C LEU A 123 11.00 -2.93 -14.73
N ALA A 124 12.04 -2.18 -15.12
CA ALA A 124 12.04 -0.72 -15.13
C ALA A 124 10.85 -0.16 -15.94
N GLY A 125 10.62 -0.66 -17.16
CA GLY A 125 9.49 -0.23 -17.99
C GLY A 125 8.13 -0.48 -17.31
N LYS A 126 7.98 -1.62 -16.63
CA LYS A 126 6.75 -1.95 -15.87
C LYS A 126 6.57 -1.02 -14.67
N ILE A 127 7.66 -0.72 -13.95
CA ILE A 127 7.63 0.23 -12.83
C ILE A 127 7.20 1.62 -13.33
N PHE A 128 7.75 2.12 -14.44
CA PHE A 128 7.34 3.41 -15.00
C PHE A 128 5.86 3.44 -15.40
N ASN A 129 5.36 2.38 -16.03
CA ASN A 129 3.93 2.28 -16.35
C ASN A 129 3.06 2.23 -15.09
N LEU A 130 3.48 1.53 -14.04
CA LEU A 130 2.77 1.48 -12.77
C LEU A 130 2.82 2.81 -12.02
N ILE A 131 3.94 3.53 -12.06
CA ILE A 131 4.04 4.90 -11.52
C ILE A 131 3.04 5.81 -12.26
N GLY A 132 3.03 5.76 -13.59
CA GLY A 132 2.07 6.51 -14.41
C GLY A 132 0.61 6.18 -14.06
N PHE A 133 0.30 4.90 -13.86
CA PHE A 133 -1.01 4.43 -13.44
C PHE A 133 -1.39 4.96 -12.04
N ASN A 134 -0.49 4.87 -11.07
CA ASN A 134 -0.73 5.38 -9.72
C ASN A 134 -0.91 6.90 -9.69
N ILE A 135 -0.15 7.64 -10.51
CA ILE A 135 -0.33 9.10 -10.65
C ILE A 135 -1.69 9.42 -11.26
N LEU A 136 -2.11 8.71 -12.31
CA LEU A 136 -3.44 8.91 -12.91
C LEU A 136 -4.56 8.60 -11.92
N ILE A 137 -4.44 7.52 -11.15
CA ILE A 137 -5.40 7.20 -10.08
C ILE A 137 -5.42 8.32 -9.04
N ALA A 138 -4.25 8.77 -8.58
CA ALA A 138 -4.17 9.85 -7.59
C ALA A 138 -4.82 11.14 -8.09
N LEU A 139 -4.65 11.49 -9.37
CA LEU A 139 -5.31 12.65 -9.99
C LEU A 139 -6.83 12.47 -10.07
N ILE A 140 -7.32 11.31 -10.48
CA ILE A 140 -8.77 11.03 -10.57
C ILE A 140 -9.39 11.08 -9.17
N ILE A 141 -8.78 10.38 -8.19
CA ILE A 141 -9.26 10.36 -6.82
C ILE A 141 -9.17 11.76 -6.20
N GLY A 142 -8.06 12.47 -6.41
CA GLY A 142 -7.86 13.84 -5.93
C GLY A 142 -8.93 14.80 -6.46
N LEU A 143 -9.28 14.69 -7.75
CA LEU A 143 -10.36 15.50 -8.34
C LEU A 143 -11.72 15.16 -7.70
N VAL A 144 -12.03 13.88 -7.51
CA VAL A 144 -13.28 13.46 -6.86
C VAL A 144 -13.35 13.99 -5.43
N VAL A 145 -12.28 13.82 -4.65
CA VAL A 145 -12.19 14.33 -3.27
C VAL A 145 -12.36 15.84 -3.23
N LEU A 146 -11.71 16.57 -4.14
CA LEU A 146 -11.80 18.03 -4.25
C LEU A 146 -13.25 18.48 -4.53
N VAL A 147 -13.91 17.87 -5.50
CA VAL A 147 -15.31 18.20 -5.81
C VAL A 147 -16.23 17.95 -4.62
N PHE A 148 -16.11 16.77 -3.99
CA PHE A 148 -16.93 16.44 -2.82
C PHE A 148 -16.61 17.28 -1.59
N SER A 149 -15.34 17.64 -1.36
CA SER A 149 -14.97 18.54 -0.26
C SER A 149 -15.55 19.94 -0.43
N LEU A 150 -15.60 20.47 -1.65
CA LEU A 150 -16.27 21.73 -1.96
C LEU A 150 -17.80 21.64 -1.74
N LEU A 151 -18.43 20.54 -2.18
CA LEU A 151 -19.85 20.30 -1.96
C LEU A 151 -20.17 20.19 -0.46
N ILE A 152 -19.38 19.49 0.31
CA ILE A 152 -19.52 19.34 1.77
C ILE A 152 -19.30 20.69 2.45
N GLY A 153 -18.26 21.42 2.10
CA GLY A 153 -17.98 22.75 2.65
C GLY A 153 -19.10 23.76 2.39
N PHE A 154 -19.60 23.80 1.16
CA PHE A 154 -20.75 24.65 0.80
C PHE A 154 -22.04 24.25 1.56
N SER A 155 -22.25 22.95 1.76
CA SER A 155 -23.42 22.42 2.44
C SER A 155 -23.38 22.61 3.95
N ALA A 156 -22.20 22.73 4.54
CA ALA A 156 -22.00 22.86 5.98
C ALA A 156 -22.71 24.10 6.57
N THR A 157 -22.83 25.18 5.78
CA THR A 157 -23.53 26.41 6.16
C THR A 157 -25.04 26.34 5.94
N SER A 158 -25.51 25.37 5.14
CA SER A 158 -26.91 25.31 4.67
C SER A 158 -27.69 24.19 5.33
N SER A 159 -27.16 22.99 5.43
CA SER A 159 -27.87 21.81 5.95
C SER A 159 -26.95 20.66 6.32
N ALA A 160 -26.99 20.22 7.59
CA ALA A 160 -26.28 19.02 8.05
C ALA A 160 -26.69 17.76 7.27
N PHE A 161 -27.92 17.68 6.79
CA PHE A 161 -28.41 16.55 5.97
C PHE A 161 -27.65 16.44 4.64
N LEU A 162 -27.37 17.53 3.96
CA LEU A 162 -26.58 17.54 2.73
C LEU A 162 -25.13 17.11 2.98
N VAL A 163 -24.53 17.54 4.08
CA VAL A 163 -23.18 17.12 4.47
C VAL A 163 -23.11 15.58 4.61
N VAL A 164 -24.10 14.97 5.25
CA VAL A 164 -24.17 13.51 5.39
C VAL A 164 -24.34 12.82 4.03
N ILE A 165 -25.22 13.33 3.17
CA ILE A 165 -25.43 12.75 1.82
C ILE A 165 -24.13 12.80 0.99
N PHE A 166 -23.47 13.95 0.92
CA PHE A 166 -22.23 14.08 0.15
C PHE A 166 -21.09 13.26 0.78
N GLY A 167 -21.01 13.19 2.11
CA GLY A 167 -20.05 12.32 2.80
C GLY A 167 -20.25 10.84 2.47
N LEU A 168 -21.47 10.34 2.53
CA LEU A 168 -21.82 8.97 2.14
C LEU A 168 -21.55 8.73 0.64
N GLY A 169 -21.91 9.70 -0.21
CA GLY A 169 -21.62 9.62 -1.65
C GLY A 169 -20.12 9.49 -1.95
N LEU A 170 -19.30 10.26 -1.25
CA LEU A 170 -17.84 10.16 -1.37
C LEU A 170 -17.34 8.77 -0.98
N ILE A 171 -17.81 8.23 0.17
CA ILE A 171 -17.42 6.89 0.64
C ILE A 171 -17.79 5.83 -0.39
N VAL A 172 -19.01 5.86 -0.92
CA VAL A 172 -19.47 4.90 -1.94
C VAL A 172 -18.61 4.99 -3.21
N LEU A 173 -18.31 6.19 -3.69
CA LEU A 173 -17.45 6.40 -4.84
C LEU A 173 -16.01 5.91 -4.60
N MET A 174 -15.43 6.18 -3.44
CA MET A 174 -14.09 5.71 -3.07
C MET A 174 -14.03 4.18 -3.04
N LEU A 175 -15.04 3.52 -2.47
CA LEU A 175 -15.15 2.05 -2.49
C LEU A 175 -15.27 1.52 -3.92
N TYR A 176 -16.11 2.15 -4.76
CA TYR A 176 -16.28 1.73 -6.14
C TYR A 176 -14.99 1.84 -6.95
N PHE A 177 -14.31 2.98 -6.89
CA PHE A 177 -13.04 3.19 -7.59
C PHE A 177 -11.93 2.30 -7.03
N GLY A 178 -11.82 2.18 -5.70
CA GLY A 178 -10.80 1.34 -5.06
C GLY A 178 -10.87 -0.11 -5.53
N ILE A 179 -12.09 -0.69 -5.54
CA ILE A 179 -12.30 -2.08 -5.99
C ILE A 179 -12.06 -2.20 -7.50
N THR A 180 -12.54 -1.26 -8.30
CA THR A 180 -12.41 -1.31 -9.77
C THR A 180 -10.95 -1.19 -10.19
N LEU A 181 -10.22 -0.25 -9.62
CA LEU A 181 -8.84 0.05 -10.00
C LEU A 181 -7.81 -0.91 -9.37
N SER A 182 -8.21 -1.74 -8.39
CA SER A 182 -7.32 -2.75 -7.78
C SER A 182 -6.75 -3.75 -8.79
N LEU A 183 -7.42 -3.96 -9.92
CA LEU A 183 -6.98 -4.85 -10.99
C LEU A 183 -5.90 -4.24 -11.88
N GLY A 184 -5.68 -2.92 -11.82
CA GLY A 184 -4.85 -2.21 -12.80
C GLY A 184 -3.40 -2.64 -12.82
N SER A 185 -2.79 -2.86 -11.64
CA SER A 185 -1.40 -3.30 -11.56
C SER A 185 -1.19 -4.68 -12.20
N SER A 186 -2.13 -5.61 -12.04
CA SER A 186 -2.06 -6.91 -12.71
C SER A 186 -2.23 -6.80 -14.22
N ILE A 187 -3.15 -5.96 -14.70
CA ILE A 187 -3.38 -5.72 -16.12
C ILE A 187 -2.13 -5.18 -16.80
N ILE A 188 -1.48 -4.17 -16.20
CA ILE A 188 -0.26 -3.56 -16.75
C ILE A 188 0.86 -4.59 -16.90
N VAL A 189 1.06 -5.47 -15.91
CA VAL A 189 2.20 -6.41 -15.93
C VAL A 189 1.91 -7.66 -16.77
N PHE A 190 0.68 -8.19 -16.76
CA PHE A 190 0.33 -9.40 -17.50
C PHE A 190 -0.01 -9.12 -18.96
N GLU A 191 -0.75 -8.05 -19.24
CA GLU A 191 -1.20 -7.68 -20.58
C GLU A 191 -0.25 -6.68 -21.26
N ASP A 192 0.81 -6.22 -20.58
CA ASP A 192 1.78 -5.22 -21.03
C ASP A 192 1.10 -3.92 -21.55
N ASN A 193 0.00 -3.52 -20.89
CA ASN A 193 -0.82 -2.36 -21.24
C ASN A 193 -0.23 -1.02 -20.76
N ASN A 194 -0.58 0.06 -21.47
CA ASN A 194 -0.32 1.42 -21.02
C ASN A 194 -1.24 1.80 -19.84
N PRO A 195 -0.85 2.77 -18.98
CA PRO A 195 -1.64 3.19 -17.83
C PRO A 195 -3.08 3.59 -18.15
N ILE A 196 -3.29 4.34 -19.24
CA ILE A 196 -4.63 4.82 -19.66
C ILE A 196 -5.52 3.64 -20.10
N ASP A 197 -4.98 2.76 -20.93
CA ASP A 197 -5.69 1.57 -21.42
C ASP A 197 -6.03 0.62 -20.27
N ALA A 198 -5.15 0.50 -19.28
CA ALA A 198 -5.37 -0.29 -18.09
C ALA A 198 -6.58 0.20 -17.27
N ILE A 199 -6.77 1.53 -17.11
CA ILE A 199 -7.95 2.10 -16.45
C ILE A 199 -9.23 1.65 -17.17
N GLY A 200 -9.31 1.85 -18.49
CA GLY A 200 -10.46 1.42 -19.29
C GLY A 200 -10.71 -0.09 -19.20
N ARG A 201 -9.63 -0.88 -19.12
CA ARG A 201 -9.69 -2.33 -18.98
C ARG A 201 -10.24 -2.75 -17.60
N CYS A 202 -9.85 -2.05 -16.51
CA CYS A 202 -10.37 -2.28 -15.16
C CYS A 202 -11.90 -2.15 -15.13
N PHE A 203 -12.43 -1.06 -15.69
CA PHE A 203 -13.88 -0.84 -15.75
C PHE A 203 -14.62 -1.94 -16.54
N ARG A 204 -14.05 -2.38 -17.66
CA ARG A 204 -14.65 -3.47 -18.45
C ARG A 204 -14.64 -4.82 -17.74
N LEU A 205 -13.59 -5.14 -16.99
CA LEU A 205 -13.45 -6.44 -16.32
C LEU A 205 -14.31 -6.56 -15.06
N ILE A 206 -14.58 -5.43 -14.38
CA ILE A 206 -15.34 -5.42 -13.12
C ILE A 206 -16.85 -5.56 -13.35
N VAL A 207 -17.36 -5.23 -14.54
CA VAL A 207 -18.79 -5.32 -14.86
C VAL A 207 -19.33 -6.72 -14.59
N GLY A 208 -20.40 -6.80 -13.78
CA GLY A 208 -21.04 -8.04 -13.36
C GLY A 208 -20.28 -8.87 -12.32
N LYS A 209 -19.07 -8.44 -11.90
CA LYS A 209 -18.22 -9.16 -10.92
C LYS A 209 -17.83 -8.32 -9.72
N TRP A 210 -18.35 -7.10 -9.61
CA TRP A 210 -17.95 -6.13 -8.58
C TRP A 210 -18.12 -6.70 -7.16
N TRP A 211 -19.26 -7.29 -6.83
CA TRP A 211 -19.53 -7.88 -5.52
C TRP A 211 -18.61 -9.06 -5.19
N SER A 212 -18.29 -9.89 -6.19
CA SER A 212 -17.36 -11.01 -6.00
C SER A 212 -15.92 -10.52 -5.74
N THR A 213 -15.52 -9.45 -6.43
CA THR A 213 -14.21 -8.82 -6.24
C THR A 213 -14.14 -8.11 -4.88
N PHE A 214 -15.20 -7.37 -4.52
CA PHE A 214 -15.34 -6.75 -3.20
C PHE A 214 -15.19 -7.78 -2.07
N GLY A 215 -15.96 -8.87 -2.12
CA GLY A 215 -15.89 -9.93 -1.12
C GLY A 215 -14.48 -10.54 -1.01
N LEU A 216 -13.79 -10.73 -2.15
CA LEU A 216 -12.41 -11.24 -2.16
C LEU A 216 -11.45 -10.25 -1.48
N ILE A 217 -11.55 -8.97 -1.81
CA ILE A 217 -10.72 -7.91 -1.21
C ILE A 217 -10.94 -7.84 0.29
N VAL A 218 -12.20 -7.90 0.75
CA VAL A 218 -12.53 -7.87 2.18
C VAL A 218 -11.91 -9.06 2.92
N VAL A 219 -12.06 -10.28 2.40
CA VAL A 219 -11.51 -11.48 3.06
C VAL A 219 -9.98 -11.44 3.08
N VAL A 220 -9.35 -11.10 1.94
CA VAL A 220 -7.88 -10.96 1.89
C VAL A 220 -7.42 -9.83 2.80
N GLY A 221 -8.14 -8.71 2.85
CA GLY A 221 -7.87 -7.59 3.75
C GLY A 221 -7.91 -7.99 5.23
N ILE A 222 -8.93 -8.74 5.66
CA ILE A 222 -9.01 -9.27 7.04
C ILE A 222 -7.83 -10.19 7.35
N LEU A 223 -7.49 -11.10 6.43
CA LEU A 223 -6.34 -11.98 6.60
C LEU A 223 -5.04 -11.18 6.71
N SER A 224 -4.86 -10.17 5.86
CA SER A 224 -3.71 -9.27 5.91
C SER A 224 -3.63 -8.49 7.22
N LEU A 225 -4.77 -8.01 7.75
CA LEU A 225 -4.82 -7.34 9.06
C LEU A 225 -4.36 -8.27 10.18
N ILE A 226 -4.82 -9.53 10.20
CA ILE A 226 -4.40 -10.50 11.20
C ILE A 226 -2.89 -10.76 11.13
N ILE A 227 -2.36 -10.94 9.92
CA ILE A 227 -0.93 -11.16 9.70
C ILE A 227 -0.13 -9.93 10.13
N ASN A 228 -0.53 -8.73 9.73
CA ASN A 228 0.12 -7.48 10.13
C ASN A 228 0.15 -7.29 11.64
N GLN A 229 -0.94 -7.63 12.35
CA GLN A 229 -0.94 -7.56 13.82
C GLN A 229 0.09 -8.49 14.45
N LEU A 230 0.31 -9.69 13.91
CA LEU A 230 1.33 -10.61 14.41
C LEU A 230 2.74 -10.03 14.27
N PHE A 231 3.04 -9.37 13.14
CA PHE A 231 4.33 -8.70 12.92
C PHE A 231 4.47 -7.38 13.69
N GLY A 232 3.35 -6.70 13.98
CA GLY A 232 3.32 -5.46 14.76
C GLY A 232 3.47 -5.66 16.28
N ILE A 233 3.25 -6.87 16.81
CA ILE A 233 3.38 -7.16 18.26
C ILE A 233 4.75 -6.73 18.84
N PRO A 234 5.90 -7.09 18.24
CA PRO A 234 7.21 -6.68 18.79
C PRO A 234 7.35 -5.16 18.90
N ARG A 235 6.87 -4.45 17.88
CA ARG A 235 6.86 -2.98 17.88
C ARG A 235 5.93 -2.42 18.95
N ALA A 236 4.72 -2.95 19.07
CA ALA A 236 3.75 -2.52 20.09
C ALA A 236 4.27 -2.75 21.51
N ILE A 237 4.95 -3.86 21.79
CA ILE A 237 5.60 -4.13 23.08
C ILE A 237 6.70 -3.11 23.33
N PHE A 238 7.57 -2.87 22.36
CA PHE A 238 8.66 -1.90 22.49
C PHE A 238 8.16 -0.49 22.84
N PHE A 239 7.17 0.01 22.10
CA PHE A 239 6.57 1.32 22.37
C PHE A 239 5.74 1.34 23.65
N GLY A 240 5.07 0.24 23.99
CA GLY A 240 4.31 0.11 25.23
C GLY A 240 5.19 0.19 26.47
N VAL A 241 6.33 -0.51 26.46
CA VAL A 241 7.31 -0.44 27.54
C VAL A 241 7.88 0.98 27.67
N LYS A 242 8.24 1.61 26.54
CA LYS A 242 8.75 2.99 26.55
C LYS A 242 7.73 4.00 27.08
N ALA A 243 6.46 3.85 26.69
CA ALA A 243 5.38 4.66 27.22
C ALA A 243 5.22 4.48 28.73
N PHE A 244 5.25 3.25 29.21
CA PHE A 244 5.12 2.94 30.62
C PHE A 244 6.28 3.54 31.46
N THR A 245 7.52 3.39 31.02
CA THR A 245 8.69 3.99 31.71
C THR A 245 8.63 5.51 31.71
N ALA A 246 8.21 6.14 30.61
CA ALA A 246 8.04 7.59 30.56
C ALA A 246 6.96 8.12 31.54
N PHE A 247 5.88 7.35 31.73
CA PHE A 247 4.86 7.69 32.74
C PHE A 247 5.38 7.55 34.19
N GLU A 248 6.17 6.50 34.49
CA GLU A 248 6.75 6.32 35.83
C GLU A 248 7.74 7.43 36.19
N GLU A 249 8.48 7.94 35.21
CA GLU A 249 9.44 9.04 35.39
C GLU A 249 8.77 10.42 35.43
N GLY A 250 7.43 10.51 35.39
CA GLY A 250 6.67 11.76 35.39
C GLY A 250 6.88 12.60 34.13
N GLY A 251 7.27 11.94 33.02
CA GLY A 251 7.58 12.57 31.75
C GLY A 251 6.35 13.00 30.97
N ASP A 252 6.47 14.11 30.25
CA ASP A 252 5.49 14.57 29.26
C ASP A 252 5.46 13.68 28.03
N PHE A 253 4.36 13.75 27.26
CA PHE A 253 4.20 13.06 25.97
C PHE A 253 5.37 13.31 25.00
N THR A 254 6.03 14.47 25.11
CA THR A 254 7.24 14.82 24.34
C THR A 254 8.42 13.87 24.59
N ASN A 255 8.57 13.35 25.82
CA ASN A 255 9.63 12.40 26.17
C ASN A 255 9.37 11.00 25.59
N MET A 256 8.11 10.63 25.37
CA MET A 256 7.74 9.38 24.69
C MET A 256 8.12 9.38 23.21
N VAL A 257 8.07 10.53 22.56
CA VAL A 257 8.33 10.70 21.12
C VAL A 257 9.84 10.81 20.84
N GLN A 258 10.63 11.29 21.80
CA GLN A 258 12.09 11.34 21.62
C GLN A 258 12.68 9.93 21.60
N MET A 259 13.25 9.58 20.45
CA MET A 259 13.94 8.30 20.25
C MET A 259 15.44 8.50 20.18
N THR A 260 16.17 7.65 20.87
CA THR A 260 17.62 7.54 20.69
C THR A 260 17.92 6.99 19.28
N SER A 261 19.14 7.19 18.78
CA SER A 261 19.55 6.70 17.45
C SER A 261 19.35 5.19 17.32
N GLY A 262 19.56 4.41 18.38
CA GLY A 262 19.31 2.96 18.39
C GLY A 262 17.84 2.61 18.27
N GLU A 263 16.95 3.33 18.95
CA GLU A 263 15.50 3.14 18.86
C GLU A 263 14.94 3.52 17.49
N GLN A 264 15.51 4.56 16.85
CA GLN A 264 15.16 4.93 15.48
C GLN A 264 15.49 3.81 14.50
N VAL A 265 16.67 3.19 14.63
CA VAL A 265 17.06 2.04 13.80
C VAL A 265 16.10 0.87 14.01
N LEU A 266 15.75 0.54 15.26
CA LEU A 266 14.77 -0.51 15.55
C LEU A 266 13.40 -0.21 14.95
N ASN A 267 12.91 1.03 15.06
CA ASN A 267 11.64 1.43 14.48
C ASN A 267 11.65 1.30 12.95
N VAL A 268 12.73 1.69 12.29
CA VAL A 268 12.90 1.50 10.83
C VAL A 268 12.87 0.02 10.47
N LEU A 269 13.58 -0.83 11.21
CA LEU A 269 13.58 -2.28 10.97
C LEU A 269 12.17 -2.87 11.12
N PHE A 270 11.44 -2.54 12.19
CA PHE A 270 10.05 -2.99 12.36
C PHE A 270 9.15 -2.50 11.22
N SER A 271 9.27 -1.23 10.80
CA SER A 271 8.47 -0.69 9.69
C SER A 271 8.76 -1.36 8.36
N VAL A 272 10.00 -1.76 8.10
CA VAL A 272 10.37 -2.54 6.90
C VAL A 272 9.72 -3.91 6.95
N PHE A 273 9.78 -4.62 8.10
CA PHE A 273 9.12 -5.93 8.24
C PHE A 273 7.60 -5.86 8.07
N GLU A 274 6.95 -4.79 8.55
CA GLU A 274 5.50 -4.58 8.37
C GLU A 274 5.12 -4.29 6.90
N THR A 275 6.06 -3.85 6.07
CA THR A 275 5.80 -3.51 4.66
C THR A 275 5.87 -4.74 3.74
N PHE A 276 6.63 -5.77 4.13
CA PHE A 276 6.77 -7.03 3.38
C PHE A 276 5.75 -8.07 3.80
#